data_a0847414e8ebd2cdfe59654d20bc0352
#
_entry.id   a0847414e8ebd2cdfe59654d20bc0352
#
_cell.length_a   1.000
_cell.length_b   1.000
_cell.length_c   1.000
_cell.angle_alpha   90.00
_cell.angle_beta   90.00
_cell.angle_gamma   90.00
#
_symmetry.space_group_name_H-M   'P 1'
#
loop_
_entity.id
_entity.type
_entity.pdbx_description
1 polymer ?
#
loop_
_entity_poly.entity_id
_entity_poly.type
_entity_poly.pdbx_seq_one_letter_code
_entity_poly.pdbx_strand_id
1 'polypeptide(L)'
;MNFWIRDSLSKRGHNPAVFWILIVVLMLLSAGAVQILGSKENLSSNILTPTPEATKQPRLYTVSYKGGVFSPTNLRIHAGDTVRFKNESFFGIRIVSDPHPTHNQIPGLDSVGDVPQGSYFSYTFSEKGIFGYHNENRPEEAGTIIVR
;
A
#
# COMPACT_ATOMS: atom_id res chain seq x y z
N MET A 1 -21.26 105.54 13.79
CA MET A 1 -19.87 105.20 13.40
C MET A 1 -19.83 103.74 13.20
N ASN A 2 -20.07 103.27 11.93
CA ASN A 2 -20.32 101.85 11.58
C ASN A 2 -19.03 101.28 10.95
N PHE A 3 -18.51 100.21 11.57
CA PHE A 3 -17.35 99.56 11.04
C PHE A 3 -17.83 98.16 10.55
N TRP A 4 -17.82 97.94 9.22
CA TRP A 4 -18.12 96.68 8.59
C TRP A 4 -16.77 95.95 8.43
N ILE A 5 -16.65 94.82 9.10
CA ILE A 5 -15.57 93.86 8.79
C ILE A 5 -16.23 92.72 7.90
N ARG A 6 -15.76 92.67 6.65
CA ARG A 6 -16.08 91.63 5.70
C ARG A 6 -15.09 90.54 5.90
N ASP A 7 -15.54 89.41 6.49
CA ASP A 7 -14.82 88.18 6.44
C ASP A 7 -15.00 87.56 5.07
N SER A 8 -13.94 87.55 4.25
CA SER A 8 -13.89 86.78 3.01
C SER A 8 -13.41 85.35 3.31
N LEU A 9 -14.35 84.47 3.60
CA LEU A 9 -14.09 83.05 3.64
C LEU A 9 -13.85 82.55 2.19
N SER A 10 -12.57 82.32 1.85
CA SER A 10 -12.15 81.69 0.60
C SER A 10 -12.79 80.26 0.55
N LYS A 11 -13.84 80.13 -0.24
CA LYS A 11 -14.34 78.79 -0.66
C LYS A 11 -13.28 78.12 -1.56
N ARG A 12 -12.46 77.29 -0.97
CA ARG A 12 -11.67 76.31 -1.76
C ARG A 12 -12.64 75.41 -2.48
N GLY A 13 -12.93 75.70 -3.74
CA GLY A 13 -13.70 74.80 -4.60
C GLY A 13 -12.97 73.49 -4.82
N HIS A 14 -13.44 72.45 -4.22
CA HIS A 14 -12.96 71.12 -4.54
C HIS A 14 -13.49 70.80 -5.93
N ASN A 15 -12.59 70.66 -6.91
CA ASN A 15 -12.97 70.21 -8.24
C ASN A 15 -13.51 68.77 -8.14
N PRO A 16 -14.79 68.57 -8.41
CA PRO A 16 -15.39 67.25 -8.29
C PRO A 16 -14.67 66.20 -9.17
N ALA A 17 -14.10 66.64 -10.29
CA ALA A 17 -13.31 65.77 -11.16
C ALA A 17 -12.06 65.20 -10.46
N VAL A 18 -11.36 66.02 -9.65
CA VAL A 18 -10.18 65.58 -8.91
C VAL A 18 -10.55 64.57 -7.84
N PHE A 19 -11.69 64.75 -7.18
CA PHE A 19 -12.22 63.80 -6.19
C PHE A 19 -12.51 62.44 -6.82
N TRP A 20 -13.18 62.42 -7.96
CA TRP A 20 -13.47 61.19 -8.69
C TRP A 20 -12.22 60.48 -9.23
N ILE A 21 -11.24 61.24 -9.71
CA ILE A 21 -9.96 60.67 -10.16
C ILE A 21 -9.23 59.98 -8.99
N LEU A 22 -9.21 60.59 -7.79
CA LEU A 22 -8.61 60.00 -6.61
C LEU A 22 -9.30 58.70 -6.20
N ILE A 23 -10.62 58.64 -6.27
CA ILE A 23 -11.37 57.41 -5.98
C ILE A 23 -11.03 56.30 -6.97
N VAL A 24 -10.99 56.59 -8.26
CA VAL A 24 -10.63 55.61 -9.32
C VAL A 24 -9.20 55.10 -9.14
N VAL A 25 -8.26 55.99 -8.83
CA VAL A 25 -6.87 55.58 -8.54
C VAL A 25 -6.77 54.71 -7.30
N LEU A 26 -7.52 55.04 -6.24
CA LEU A 26 -7.56 54.24 -5.02
C LEU A 26 -8.16 52.84 -5.27
N MET A 27 -9.22 52.74 -6.10
CA MET A 27 -9.80 51.46 -6.49
C MET A 27 -8.83 50.63 -7.34
N LEU A 28 -8.10 51.23 -8.26
CA LEU A 28 -7.12 50.53 -9.08
C LEU A 28 -5.93 50.04 -8.23
N LEU A 29 -5.49 50.81 -7.27
CA LEU A 29 -4.41 50.43 -6.34
C LEU A 29 -4.87 49.30 -5.42
N SER A 30 -6.14 49.29 -4.95
CA SER A 30 -6.69 48.20 -4.13
C SER A 30 -6.84 46.89 -4.91
N ALA A 31 -7.23 46.98 -6.18
CA ALA A 31 -7.32 45.78 -7.05
C ALA A 31 -5.94 45.17 -7.33
N GLY A 32 -4.91 46.01 -7.50
CA GLY A 32 -3.51 45.56 -7.64
C GLY A 32 -2.96 44.88 -6.37
N ALA A 33 -3.27 45.44 -5.19
CA ALA A 33 -2.83 44.88 -3.91
C ALA A 33 -3.42 43.49 -3.64
N VAL A 34 -4.69 43.25 -4.03
CA VAL A 34 -5.31 41.94 -3.90
C VAL A 34 -4.62 40.89 -4.77
N GLN A 35 -4.12 41.26 -5.95
CA GLN A 35 -3.38 40.35 -6.82
C GLN A 35 -2.00 39.97 -6.25
N ILE A 36 -1.33 40.91 -5.56
CA ILE A 36 0.00 40.71 -4.99
C ILE A 36 -0.07 39.89 -3.68
N LEU A 37 -1.09 40.11 -2.84
CA LEU A 37 -1.29 39.34 -1.62
C LEU A 37 -2.05 38.03 -1.83
N GLY A 38 -2.70 37.87 -2.99
CA GLY A 38 -3.43 36.68 -3.36
C GLY A 38 -2.59 35.58 -4.02
N SER A 39 -1.29 35.77 -4.16
CA SER A 39 -0.38 34.65 -4.46
C SER A 39 -0.37 33.71 -3.26
N LYS A 40 -1.45 32.96 -3.09
CA LYS A 40 -1.38 31.73 -2.33
C LYS A 40 -0.25 30.95 -2.95
N GLU A 41 0.85 30.83 -2.23
CA GLU A 41 1.74 29.73 -2.41
C GLU A 41 0.83 28.49 -2.44
N ASN A 42 0.65 27.90 -3.62
CA ASN A 42 0.33 26.53 -3.71
C ASN A 42 1.50 25.81 -3.03
N LEU A 43 1.47 25.76 -1.70
CA LEU A 43 2.03 24.63 -0.98
C LEU A 43 1.27 23.44 -1.56
N SER A 44 1.79 22.97 -2.70
CA SER A 44 1.63 21.59 -3.08
C SER A 44 2.17 20.84 -1.88
N SER A 45 1.29 20.60 -0.89
CA SER A 45 1.49 19.50 0.01
C SER A 45 1.64 18.33 -0.93
N ASN A 46 2.87 17.92 -1.19
CA ASN A 46 3.18 16.56 -1.52
C ASN A 46 2.66 15.75 -0.32
N ILE A 47 1.34 15.62 -0.24
CA ILE A 47 0.75 14.46 0.36
C ILE A 47 1.38 13.37 -0.49
N LEU A 48 2.44 12.76 0.05
CA LEU A 48 2.88 11.45 -0.37
C LEU A 48 1.63 10.59 -0.16
N THR A 49 0.75 10.61 -1.15
CA THR A 49 -0.27 9.57 -1.26
C THR A 49 0.55 8.31 -1.21
N PRO A 50 0.46 7.49 -0.15
CA PRO A 50 1.18 6.23 -0.14
C PRO A 50 0.73 5.58 -1.44
N THR A 51 1.67 5.43 -2.38
CA THR A 51 1.47 4.59 -3.57
C THR A 51 0.88 3.33 -2.98
N PRO A 52 -0.36 2.90 -3.36
CA PRO A 52 -0.89 1.67 -2.83
C PRO A 52 0.17 0.63 -3.12
N GLU A 53 0.81 0.15 -2.05
CA GLU A 53 1.74 -0.97 -2.15
C GLU A 53 0.94 -2.03 -2.90
N ALA A 54 1.35 -2.31 -4.13
CA ALA A 54 0.60 -3.19 -5.01
C ALA A 54 0.39 -4.49 -4.24
N THR A 55 -0.80 -4.67 -3.68
CA THR A 55 -1.16 -5.85 -2.89
C THR A 55 -0.99 -7.02 -3.83
N LYS A 56 0.15 -7.69 -3.71
CA LYS A 56 0.50 -8.79 -4.58
C LYS A 56 -0.58 -9.85 -4.42
N GLN A 57 -1.29 -10.14 -5.51
CA GLN A 57 -2.34 -11.14 -5.52
C GLN A 57 -1.75 -12.49 -5.09
N PRO A 58 -2.40 -13.20 -4.13
CA PRO A 58 -1.98 -14.54 -3.73
C PRO A 58 -1.86 -15.47 -4.92
N ARG A 59 -0.80 -16.25 -4.96
CA ARG A 59 -0.51 -17.19 -6.04
C ARG A 59 -0.68 -18.62 -5.56
N LEU A 60 -1.03 -19.50 -6.49
CA LEU A 60 -1.09 -20.93 -6.26
C LEU A 60 0.12 -21.58 -6.95
N TYR A 61 0.91 -22.32 -6.17
CA TYR A 61 2.03 -23.13 -6.64
C TYR A 61 1.71 -24.59 -6.47
N THR A 62 2.33 -25.42 -7.27
CA THR A 62 2.19 -26.90 -7.15
C THR A 62 3.55 -27.51 -6.91
N VAL A 63 3.62 -28.37 -5.90
CA VAL A 63 4.71 -29.31 -5.65
C VAL A 63 4.17 -30.70 -5.91
N SER A 64 4.71 -31.39 -6.91
CA SER A 64 4.33 -32.76 -7.22
C SER A 64 5.21 -33.74 -6.46
N TYR A 65 4.60 -34.80 -5.92
CA TYR A 65 5.33 -35.91 -5.35
C TYR A 65 5.23 -37.14 -6.26
N LYS A 66 6.39 -37.67 -6.66
CA LYS A 66 6.50 -38.83 -7.53
C LYS A 66 7.81 -39.57 -7.27
N GLY A 67 7.74 -40.91 -7.15
CA GLY A 67 8.95 -41.74 -7.01
C GLY A 67 9.80 -41.42 -5.77
N GLY A 68 9.19 -41.01 -4.66
CA GLY A 68 9.90 -40.68 -3.43
C GLY A 68 10.44 -39.25 -3.36
N VAL A 69 10.11 -38.39 -4.35
CA VAL A 69 10.70 -37.04 -4.44
C VAL A 69 9.60 -35.99 -4.61
N PHE A 70 9.71 -34.89 -3.86
CA PHE A 70 8.96 -33.67 -4.07
C PHE A 70 9.62 -32.80 -5.13
N SER A 71 8.85 -32.34 -6.12
CA SER A 71 9.36 -31.51 -7.20
C SER A 71 8.50 -30.24 -7.39
N PRO A 72 9.06 -29.04 -7.27
CA PRO A 72 10.44 -28.78 -6.86
C PRO A 72 10.69 -29.12 -5.38
N THR A 73 11.88 -29.62 -5.04
CA THR A 73 12.27 -29.89 -3.65
C THR A 73 12.38 -28.61 -2.80
N ASN A 74 12.82 -27.51 -3.44
CA ASN A 74 12.90 -26.18 -2.82
C ASN A 74 12.04 -25.22 -3.61
N LEU A 75 11.03 -24.63 -2.98
CA LEU A 75 10.10 -23.69 -3.61
C LEU A 75 10.19 -22.33 -2.93
N ARG A 76 10.32 -21.26 -3.72
CA ARG A 76 10.29 -19.87 -3.22
C ARG A 76 8.96 -19.22 -3.55
N ILE A 77 8.31 -18.69 -2.51
CA ILE A 77 6.99 -18.05 -2.58
C ILE A 77 6.97 -16.73 -1.79
N HIS A 78 5.83 -16.08 -1.72
CA HIS A 78 5.61 -14.92 -0.86
C HIS A 78 4.57 -15.25 0.22
N ALA A 79 4.61 -14.48 1.30
CA ALA A 79 3.57 -14.56 2.32
C ALA A 79 2.18 -14.32 1.68
N GLY A 80 1.20 -15.17 2.04
CA GLY A 80 -0.12 -15.22 1.45
C GLY A 80 -0.27 -16.17 0.26
N ASP A 81 0.82 -16.68 -0.32
CA ASP A 81 0.75 -17.67 -1.40
C ASP A 81 0.33 -19.05 -0.87
N THR A 82 -0.30 -19.82 -1.73
CA THR A 82 -0.77 -21.18 -1.44
C THR A 82 0.08 -22.20 -2.19
N VAL A 83 0.47 -23.27 -1.51
CA VAL A 83 1.14 -24.42 -2.11
C VAL A 83 0.19 -25.60 -2.12
N ARG A 84 0.06 -26.22 -3.29
CA ARG A 84 -0.65 -27.48 -3.51
C ARG A 84 0.35 -28.60 -3.62
N PHE A 85 0.30 -29.56 -2.71
CA PHE A 85 1.09 -30.78 -2.73
C PHE A 85 0.30 -31.86 -3.44
N LYS A 86 0.67 -32.18 -4.68
CA LYS A 86 -0.04 -33.14 -5.53
C LYS A 86 0.64 -34.52 -5.46
N ASN A 87 -0.11 -35.54 -5.10
CA ASN A 87 0.42 -36.88 -5.13
C ASN A 87 0.29 -37.51 -6.53
N GLU A 88 1.40 -37.75 -7.20
CA GLU A 88 1.49 -38.46 -8.48
C GLU A 88 2.09 -39.87 -8.33
N SER A 89 2.25 -40.37 -7.08
CA SER A 89 2.69 -41.70 -6.79
C SER A 89 1.51 -42.68 -6.71
N PHE A 90 1.80 -43.98 -6.69
CA PHE A 90 0.79 -45.02 -6.55
C PHE A 90 0.33 -45.21 -5.09
N PHE A 91 1.08 -44.68 -4.12
CA PHE A 91 0.80 -44.84 -2.70
C PHE A 91 0.32 -43.49 -2.11
N GLY A 92 -0.48 -43.58 -1.04
CA GLY A 92 -0.84 -42.39 -0.26
C GLY A 92 0.40 -41.79 0.41
N ILE A 93 0.41 -40.44 0.52
CA ILE A 93 1.45 -39.71 1.23
C ILE A 93 0.80 -38.82 2.27
N ARG A 94 1.38 -38.68 3.44
CA ARG A 94 0.95 -37.73 4.44
C ARG A 94 1.94 -36.59 4.55
N ILE A 95 1.48 -35.37 4.25
CA ILE A 95 2.30 -34.15 4.27
C ILE A 95 2.20 -33.54 5.66
N VAL A 96 3.36 -33.36 6.31
CA VAL A 96 3.47 -32.74 7.63
C VAL A 96 4.63 -31.76 7.70
N SER A 97 4.57 -30.84 8.66
CA SER A 97 5.66 -29.91 8.98
C SER A 97 6.85 -30.62 9.63
N ASP A 98 8.06 -30.07 9.45
CA ASP A 98 9.20 -30.44 10.26
C ASP A 98 9.08 -29.89 11.71
N PRO A 99 9.93 -30.36 12.66
CA PRO A 99 10.72 -31.58 12.59
C PRO A 99 9.89 -32.82 12.93
N HIS A 100 10.31 -33.96 12.42
CA HIS A 100 9.77 -35.24 12.90
C HIS A 100 10.30 -35.57 14.31
N PRO A 101 9.51 -36.12 15.26
CA PRO A 101 8.08 -36.46 15.16
C PRO A 101 7.14 -35.35 15.67
N THR A 102 7.61 -34.15 15.95
CA THR A 102 6.82 -33.11 16.63
C THR A 102 5.94 -32.26 15.71
N HIS A 103 6.29 -32.16 14.42
CA HIS A 103 5.55 -31.46 13.35
C HIS A 103 5.09 -30.04 13.71
N ASN A 104 5.93 -29.30 14.47
CA ASN A 104 5.53 -28.03 15.11
C ASN A 104 6.15 -26.78 14.50
N GLN A 105 6.93 -26.89 13.42
CA GLN A 105 7.52 -25.72 12.78
C GLN A 105 6.44 -24.82 12.13
N ILE A 106 5.41 -25.44 11.55
CA ILE A 106 4.28 -24.73 10.94
C ILE A 106 2.99 -25.27 11.53
N PRO A 107 2.29 -24.49 12.37
CA PRO A 107 0.98 -24.90 12.88
C PRO A 107 -0.02 -25.15 11.74
N GLY A 108 -0.64 -26.32 11.73
CA GLY A 108 -1.67 -26.69 10.74
C GLY A 108 -1.16 -27.18 9.38
N LEU A 109 0.15 -27.28 9.15
CA LEU A 109 0.68 -28.00 8.00
C LEU A 109 0.70 -29.50 8.29
N ASP A 110 -0.46 -30.10 8.18
CA ASP A 110 -0.70 -31.54 8.28
C ASP A 110 -1.89 -31.89 7.39
N SER A 111 -1.71 -32.83 6.47
CA SER A 111 -2.82 -33.34 5.64
C SER A 111 -3.83 -34.17 6.43
N VAL A 112 -3.56 -34.45 7.72
CA VAL A 112 -4.36 -35.19 8.70
C VAL A 112 -4.52 -36.68 8.33
N GLY A 113 -4.22 -37.04 7.11
CA GLY A 113 -4.27 -38.40 6.58
C GLY A 113 -3.57 -38.46 5.24
N ASP A 114 -3.59 -39.66 4.66
CA ASP A 114 -2.95 -39.87 3.38
C ASP A 114 -3.68 -39.10 2.26
N VAL A 115 -2.93 -38.41 1.46
CA VAL A 115 -3.34 -37.82 0.19
C VAL A 115 -3.25 -38.93 -0.87
N PRO A 116 -4.38 -39.42 -1.43
CA PRO A 116 -4.39 -40.50 -2.41
C PRO A 116 -3.72 -40.10 -3.73
N GLN A 117 -3.39 -41.07 -4.56
CA GLN A 117 -2.92 -40.85 -5.92
C GLN A 117 -3.87 -39.93 -6.70
N GLY A 118 -3.28 -38.94 -7.41
CA GLY A 118 -4.00 -37.94 -8.22
C GLY A 118 -4.66 -36.84 -7.40
N SER A 119 -4.75 -36.99 -6.08
CA SER A 119 -5.28 -35.97 -5.16
C SER A 119 -4.19 -34.98 -4.70
N TYR A 120 -4.61 -33.97 -3.92
CA TYR A 120 -3.70 -32.99 -3.39
C TYR A 120 -4.13 -32.48 -2.01
N PHE A 121 -3.16 -32.03 -1.24
CA PHE A 121 -3.33 -31.22 -0.05
C PHE A 121 -2.89 -29.79 -0.37
N SER A 122 -3.53 -28.76 0.20
CA SER A 122 -3.14 -27.36 0.00
C SER A 122 -2.97 -26.64 1.31
N TYR A 123 -1.93 -25.80 1.38
CA TYR A 123 -1.65 -24.97 2.55
C TYR A 123 -1.25 -23.54 2.12
N THR A 124 -1.76 -22.51 2.84
CA THR A 124 -1.43 -21.11 2.61
C THR A 124 -0.39 -20.66 3.62
N PHE A 125 0.76 -20.19 3.13
CA PHE A 125 1.88 -19.74 3.97
C PHE A 125 1.74 -18.26 4.27
N SER A 126 1.33 -17.91 5.48
CA SER A 126 1.14 -16.51 5.91
C SER A 126 2.40 -15.86 6.48
N GLU A 127 3.33 -16.65 7.01
CA GLU A 127 4.52 -16.15 7.68
C GLU A 127 5.77 -16.28 6.81
N LYS A 128 6.67 -15.29 6.92
CA LYS A 128 7.97 -15.32 6.24
C LYS A 128 8.93 -16.26 6.98
N GLY A 129 9.71 -17.03 6.23
CA GLY A 129 10.64 -17.97 6.83
C GLY A 129 11.13 -19.05 5.88
N ILE A 130 11.86 -20.01 6.43
CA ILE A 130 12.29 -21.22 5.74
C ILE A 130 11.66 -22.39 6.49
N PHE A 131 10.83 -23.14 5.80
CA PHE A 131 9.97 -24.15 6.37
C PHE A 131 10.22 -25.50 5.72
N GLY A 132 10.56 -26.49 6.53
CA GLY A 132 10.68 -27.87 6.10
C GLY A 132 9.33 -28.59 6.17
N TYR A 133 9.17 -29.56 5.31
CA TYR A 133 8.05 -30.50 5.31
C TYR A 133 8.50 -31.86 4.79
N HIS A 134 7.81 -32.91 5.16
CA HIS A 134 8.11 -34.27 4.73
C HIS A 134 6.85 -35.14 4.56
N ASN A 135 7.07 -36.30 3.97
CA ASN A 135 6.09 -37.36 3.95
C ASN A 135 6.18 -38.17 5.26
N GLU A 136 5.18 -38.06 6.13
CA GLU A 136 5.16 -38.80 7.42
C GLU A 136 5.36 -40.28 7.28
N ASN A 137 4.85 -40.89 6.19
CA ASN A 137 5.03 -42.30 5.93
C ASN A 137 6.49 -42.67 5.59
N ARG A 138 7.30 -41.68 5.21
CA ARG A 138 8.73 -41.77 4.90
C ARG A 138 9.43 -40.46 5.15
N PRO A 139 9.86 -40.21 6.40
CA PRO A 139 10.38 -38.86 6.78
C PRO A 139 11.64 -38.41 6.03
N GLU A 140 12.36 -39.32 5.39
CA GLU A 140 13.49 -38.99 4.51
C GLU A 140 13.07 -38.30 3.21
N GLU A 141 11.82 -38.44 2.81
CA GLU A 141 11.24 -37.79 1.62
C GLU A 141 10.72 -36.40 2.02
N ALA A 142 11.55 -35.39 1.82
CA ALA A 142 11.33 -34.06 2.36
C ALA A 142 11.52 -32.95 1.29
N GLY A 143 11.06 -31.74 1.63
CA GLY A 143 11.25 -30.54 0.85
C GLY A 143 11.24 -29.27 1.68
N THR A 144 11.46 -28.14 1.04
CA THR A 144 11.55 -26.84 1.72
C THR A 144 10.75 -25.77 0.99
N ILE A 145 9.98 -24.99 1.74
CA ILE A 145 9.31 -23.78 1.27
C ILE A 145 10.01 -22.56 1.86
N ILE A 146 10.44 -21.65 0.99
CA ILE A 146 11.09 -20.38 1.36
C ILE A 146 10.09 -19.26 1.11
N VAL A 147 9.57 -18.66 2.18
CA VAL A 147 8.57 -17.59 2.14
C VAL A 147 9.26 -16.24 2.36
N ARG A 148 9.06 -15.28 1.45
CA ARG A 148 9.68 -13.95 1.46
C ARG A 148 8.70 -12.84 1.75
#